data_e0265014fb3bf370de0015ef94839a66
#
_entry.id   e0265014fb3bf370de0015ef94839a66
#
_cell.length_a   1.000
_cell.length_b   1.000
_cell.length_c   1.000
_cell.angle_alpha   90.00
_cell.angle_beta   90.00
_cell.angle_gamma   90.00
#
_symmetry.space_group_name_H-M   'P 1'
#
loop_
_entity.id
_entity.type
_entity.pdbx_description
1 polymer ?
#
loop_
_entity_poly.entity_id
_entity_poly.type
_entity_poly.pdbx_seq_one_letter_code
_entity_poly.pdbx_strand_id
1 'polypeptide(L)'
;MVQNTAANASLKERSGVNVYFRALRWRSWIGWLFFFGLGCTMFAIPTYNVLPISISFSLVTGAIFVLNQYFDRNSDKTNPQKRDLPVAAGQLTPNQSSILFVSLFALGLLLTAVTDYTLLFLFVAYIGVGIAYSAPPIHFKKRPVLDLLAVGMGAGILPFLIGLQASNQLTLDYSLPWIWRRYLDTFLCIIPLFLFQVATHIFQAIGDYDADKGEKITTFVVKYGKERSAKIAVIFSLLSLVLPITYGAILSFTTEFVYWYLLLLLFFAPLIVYLTRLSANPTSQNMSRLLKVSHRFTPILLLVLYLCALILRVCLK
;
A
#
# COMPACT_ATOMS: atom_id res chain seq x y z
N MET A 1 -31.15 -22.30 -26.20
CA MET A 1 -29.80 -22.61 -26.72
C MET A 1 -28.95 -21.34 -26.98
N VAL A 2 -29.52 -20.24 -27.47
CA VAL A 2 -28.76 -19.01 -27.82
C VAL A 2 -28.23 -18.24 -26.59
N GLN A 3 -28.92 -18.26 -25.46
CA GLN A 3 -28.44 -17.59 -24.23
C GLN A 3 -27.23 -18.27 -23.58
N ASN A 4 -27.08 -19.59 -23.72
CA ASN A 4 -25.92 -20.31 -23.18
C ASN A 4 -24.65 -20.10 -24.03
N THR A 5 -24.77 -19.83 -25.31
CA THR A 5 -23.63 -19.54 -26.20
C THR A 5 -23.06 -18.16 -25.96
N ALA A 6 -23.87 -17.13 -25.69
CA ALA A 6 -23.42 -15.79 -25.39
C ALA A 6 -22.74 -15.71 -23.99
N ALA A 7 -23.27 -16.44 -22.99
CA ALA A 7 -22.64 -16.54 -21.66
C ALA A 7 -21.30 -17.29 -21.73
N ASN A 8 -21.22 -18.38 -22.50
CA ASN A 8 -19.98 -19.14 -22.72
C ASN A 8 -18.95 -18.35 -23.56
N ALA A 9 -19.37 -17.53 -24.52
CA ALA A 9 -18.48 -16.65 -25.28
C ALA A 9 -17.91 -15.55 -24.37
N SER A 10 -18.73 -14.93 -23.50
CA SER A 10 -18.27 -13.92 -22.54
C SER A 10 -17.31 -14.47 -21.47
N LEU A 11 -17.45 -15.74 -21.12
CA LEU A 11 -16.52 -16.45 -20.22
C LEU A 11 -15.23 -16.84 -20.94
N LYS A 12 -15.29 -17.19 -22.23
CA LYS A 12 -14.12 -17.57 -23.04
C LYS A 12 -13.24 -16.38 -23.42
N GLU A 13 -13.82 -15.20 -23.64
CA GLU A 13 -13.06 -13.95 -23.86
C GLU A 13 -12.35 -13.42 -22.60
N ARG A 14 -12.75 -13.88 -21.42
CA ARG A 14 -12.12 -13.53 -20.14
C ARG A 14 -11.00 -14.50 -19.72
N SER A 15 -10.72 -15.54 -20.47
CA SER A 15 -9.68 -16.54 -20.20
C SER A 15 -8.42 -16.22 -20.99
N GLY A 16 -7.43 -15.61 -20.38
CA GLY A 16 -6.15 -15.29 -20.99
C GLY A 16 -5.26 -14.51 -20.03
N VAL A 17 -4.18 -13.97 -20.51
CA VAL A 17 -3.19 -13.13 -19.78
C VAL A 17 -3.88 -12.05 -18.94
N ASN A 18 -5.01 -11.51 -19.39
CA ASN A 18 -5.81 -10.50 -18.68
C ASN A 18 -6.29 -10.98 -17.29
N VAL A 19 -6.60 -12.28 -17.10
CA VAL A 19 -7.05 -12.81 -15.80
C VAL A 19 -5.92 -12.74 -14.76
N TYR A 20 -4.70 -13.08 -15.16
CA TYR A 20 -3.52 -13.00 -14.30
C TYR A 20 -3.22 -11.55 -13.92
N PHE A 21 -3.25 -10.59 -14.86
CA PHE A 21 -3.09 -9.16 -14.56
C PHE A 21 -4.18 -8.65 -13.60
N ARG A 22 -5.42 -9.09 -13.77
CA ARG A 22 -6.51 -8.72 -12.85
C ARG A 22 -6.28 -9.27 -11.44
N ALA A 23 -5.69 -10.47 -11.32
CA ALA A 23 -5.36 -11.08 -10.03
C ALA A 23 -4.31 -10.28 -9.27
N LEU A 24 -3.39 -9.58 -9.95
CA LEU A 24 -2.41 -8.72 -9.30
C LEU A 24 -3.05 -7.50 -8.59
N ARG A 25 -4.27 -7.11 -8.97
CA ARG A 25 -5.00 -5.96 -8.37
C ARG A 25 -4.16 -4.66 -8.33
N TRP A 26 -3.35 -4.40 -9.34
CA TRP A 26 -2.39 -3.30 -9.36
C TRP A 26 -2.99 -1.93 -8.97
N ARG A 27 -4.26 -1.68 -9.33
CA ARG A 27 -4.97 -0.44 -8.95
C ARG A 27 -5.17 -0.30 -7.44
N SER A 28 -5.19 -1.40 -6.69
CA SER A 28 -5.39 -1.39 -5.23
C SER A 28 -4.11 -1.04 -4.47
N TRP A 29 -2.94 -1.30 -5.02
CA TRP A 29 -1.66 -1.08 -4.35
C TRP A 29 -0.72 -0.09 -5.05
N ILE A 30 -1.12 0.46 -6.21
CA ILE A 30 -0.27 1.44 -6.91
C ILE A 30 0.09 2.65 -6.02
N GLY A 31 -0.75 2.99 -5.06
CA GLY A 31 -0.45 4.00 -4.04
C GLY A 31 0.76 3.64 -3.16
N TRP A 32 1.12 2.36 -3.03
CA TRP A 32 2.29 1.95 -2.25
C TRP A 32 3.60 2.24 -2.97
N LEU A 33 3.57 2.31 -4.32
CA LEU A 33 4.70 2.82 -5.11
C LEU A 33 5.03 4.29 -4.79
N PHE A 34 4.06 5.05 -4.27
CA PHE A 34 4.35 6.40 -3.79
C PHE A 34 5.27 6.37 -2.56
N PHE A 35 5.02 5.52 -1.57
CA PHE A 35 5.89 5.41 -0.40
C PHE A 35 7.27 4.89 -0.78
N PHE A 36 7.35 3.93 -1.71
CA PHE A 36 8.59 3.49 -2.31
C PHE A 36 9.32 4.66 -3.01
N GLY A 37 8.63 5.38 -3.90
CA GLY A 37 9.19 6.53 -4.61
C GLY A 37 9.62 7.66 -3.69
N LEU A 38 8.86 7.93 -2.61
CA LEU A 38 9.23 8.88 -1.57
C LEU A 38 10.55 8.49 -0.91
N GLY A 39 10.72 7.21 -0.55
CA GLY A 39 11.99 6.69 -0.05
C GLY A 39 13.13 6.90 -1.05
N CYS A 40 12.89 6.61 -2.34
CA CYS A 40 13.92 6.78 -3.38
C CYS A 40 14.41 8.23 -3.54
N THR A 41 13.56 9.21 -3.26
CA THR A 41 13.85 10.62 -3.60
C THR A 41 14.14 11.49 -2.39
N MET A 42 13.98 10.99 -1.18
CA MET A 42 13.97 11.82 0.02
C MET A 42 15.31 12.51 0.32
N PHE A 43 16.42 11.79 0.24
CA PHE A 43 17.75 12.33 0.63
C PHE A 43 18.75 12.42 -0.52
N ALA A 44 18.50 11.78 -1.66
CA ALA A 44 19.42 11.78 -2.80
C ALA A 44 18.68 11.67 -4.14
N ILE A 45 19.40 11.87 -5.24
CA ILE A 45 18.88 11.59 -6.58
C ILE A 45 18.78 10.08 -6.74
N PRO A 46 17.65 9.53 -7.27
CA PRO A 46 17.52 8.11 -7.53
C PRO A 46 18.67 7.55 -8.37
N THR A 47 19.18 6.40 -7.97
CA THR A 47 20.22 5.67 -8.69
C THR A 47 19.60 4.79 -9.80
N TYR A 48 20.46 4.22 -10.67
CA TYR A 48 20.03 3.27 -11.72
C TYR A 48 19.37 2.00 -11.15
N ASN A 49 19.62 1.64 -9.89
CA ASN A 49 19.03 0.49 -9.22
C ASN A 49 17.52 0.67 -8.94
N VAL A 50 17.03 1.90 -8.90
CA VAL A 50 15.62 2.18 -8.56
C VAL A 50 14.64 1.53 -9.52
N LEU A 51 14.94 1.50 -10.83
CA LEU A 51 14.05 0.91 -11.82
C LEU A 51 13.89 -0.62 -11.62
N PRO A 52 14.96 -1.45 -11.62
CA PRO A 52 14.80 -2.89 -11.41
C PRO A 52 14.22 -3.20 -10.02
N ILE A 53 14.55 -2.45 -8.97
CA ILE A 53 13.96 -2.64 -7.65
C ILE A 53 12.46 -2.26 -7.63
N SER A 54 12.03 -1.24 -8.37
CA SER A 54 10.60 -0.92 -8.50
C SER A 54 9.80 -2.04 -9.19
N ILE A 55 10.42 -2.72 -10.15
CA ILE A 55 9.83 -3.90 -10.79
C ILE A 55 9.75 -5.06 -9.78
N SER A 56 10.83 -5.34 -9.03
CA SER A 56 10.83 -6.33 -7.94
C SER A 56 9.74 -6.05 -6.93
N PHE A 57 9.64 -4.80 -6.47
CA PHE A 57 8.61 -4.37 -5.52
C PHE A 57 7.20 -4.61 -6.08
N SER A 58 6.97 -4.29 -7.35
CA SER A 58 5.68 -4.51 -8.02
C SER A 58 5.32 -5.98 -8.14
N LEU A 59 6.30 -6.84 -8.49
CA LEU A 59 6.12 -8.30 -8.56
C LEU A 59 5.74 -8.87 -7.19
N VAL A 60 6.51 -8.52 -6.15
CA VAL A 60 6.29 -9.01 -4.78
C VAL A 60 4.95 -8.48 -4.23
N THR A 61 4.62 -7.22 -4.47
CA THR A 61 3.34 -6.66 -4.03
C THR A 61 2.17 -7.34 -4.74
N GLY A 62 2.26 -7.52 -6.06
CA GLY A 62 1.26 -8.29 -6.81
C GLY A 62 1.10 -9.71 -6.28
N ALA A 63 2.20 -10.39 -5.94
CA ALA A 63 2.17 -11.72 -5.33
C ALA A 63 1.44 -11.73 -3.97
N ILE A 64 1.66 -10.73 -3.11
CA ILE A 64 0.95 -10.59 -1.83
C ILE A 64 -0.56 -10.46 -2.06
N PHE A 65 -0.99 -9.72 -3.09
CA PHE A 65 -2.42 -9.59 -3.41
C PHE A 65 -3.03 -10.87 -4.00
N VAL A 66 -2.27 -11.65 -4.76
CA VAL A 66 -2.72 -12.98 -5.23
C VAL A 66 -2.80 -13.96 -4.06
N LEU A 67 -1.80 -13.97 -3.17
CA LEU A 67 -1.80 -14.78 -1.96
C LEU A 67 -2.99 -14.43 -1.06
N ASN A 68 -3.31 -13.14 -0.89
CA ASN A 68 -4.50 -12.72 -0.14
C ASN A 68 -5.79 -13.30 -0.78
N GLN A 69 -5.98 -13.19 -2.10
CA GLN A 69 -7.13 -13.79 -2.79
C GLN A 69 -7.18 -15.33 -2.64
N TYR A 70 -6.01 -15.99 -2.61
CA TYR A 70 -5.95 -17.44 -2.42
C TYR A 70 -6.53 -17.85 -1.05
N PHE A 71 -6.17 -17.18 0.03
CA PHE A 71 -6.67 -17.47 1.37
C PHE A 71 -8.10 -16.97 1.58
N ASP A 72 -8.46 -15.84 1.01
CA ASP A 72 -9.77 -15.21 1.18
C ASP A 72 -10.82 -15.70 0.16
N ARG A 73 -10.49 -16.65 -0.75
CA ARG A 73 -11.34 -17.04 -1.88
C ARG A 73 -12.78 -17.40 -1.51
N ASN A 74 -13.01 -18.00 -0.34
CA ASN A 74 -14.34 -18.40 0.09
C ASN A 74 -15.13 -17.20 0.62
N SER A 75 -14.50 -16.32 1.39
CA SER A 75 -15.10 -15.10 1.90
C SER A 75 -15.32 -14.06 0.79
N ASP A 76 -14.39 -13.94 -0.14
CA ASP A 76 -14.55 -13.02 -1.25
C ASP A 76 -15.73 -13.36 -2.17
N LYS A 77 -16.16 -14.64 -2.26
CA LYS A 77 -17.35 -15.06 -3.03
C LYS A 77 -18.63 -14.44 -2.51
N THR A 78 -18.75 -14.27 -1.21
CA THR A 78 -19.95 -13.72 -0.54
C THR A 78 -19.94 -12.20 -0.49
N ASN A 79 -18.74 -11.56 -0.67
CA ASN A 79 -18.59 -10.13 -0.67
C ASN A 79 -18.95 -9.52 -2.04
N PRO A 80 -20.04 -8.71 -2.15
CA PRO A 80 -20.45 -8.11 -3.42
C PRO A 80 -19.39 -7.27 -4.12
N GLN A 81 -18.38 -6.75 -3.38
CA GLN A 81 -17.31 -5.92 -3.93
C GLN A 81 -16.12 -6.75 -4.43
N LYS A 82 -16.00 -8.02 -4.00
CA LYS A 82 -14.83 -8.88 -4.25
C LYS A 82 -15.15 -10.17 -5.01
N ARG A 83 -16.43 -10.55 -5.11
CA ARG A 83 -16.88 -11.80 -5.78
C ARG A 83 -16.40 -11.92 -7.23
N ASP A 84 -16.14 -10.79 -7.90
CA ASP A 84 -15.65 -10.76 -9.29
C ASP A 84 -14.12 -10.81 -9.40
N LEU A 85 -13.40 -10.94 -8.27
CA LEU A 85 -11.96 -11.18 -8.28
C LEU A 85 -11.64 -12.54 -8.89
N PRO A 86 -10.56 -12.68 -9.68
CA PRO A 86 -10.29 -13.88 -10.45
C PRO A 86 -10.30 -15.19 -9.67
N VAL A 87 -9.78 -15.18 -8.44
CA VAL A 87 -9.74 -16.40 -7.60
C VAL A 87 -11.12 -16.70 -6.98
N ALA A 88 -11.82 -15.67 -6.49
CA ALA A 88 -13.17 -15.80 -5.94
C ALA A 88 -14.19 -16.22 -7.00
N ALA A 89 -14.07 -15.65 -8.21
CA ALA A 89 -14.92 -16.01 -9.37
C ALA A 89 -14.60 -17.37 -9.99
N GLY A 90 -13.56 -18.08 -9.51
CA GLY A 90 -13.16 -19.38 -10.06
C GLY A 90 -12.46 -19.30 -11.42
N GLN A 91 -12.05 -18.09 -11.86
CA GLN A 91 -11.32 -17.90 -13.11
C GLN A 91 -9.85 -18.37 -13.00
N LEU A 92 -9.30 -18.35 -11.79
CA LEU A 92 -8.03 -18.98 -11.42
C LEU A 92 -8.31 -20.06 -10.37
N THR A 93 -7.83 -21.26 -10.63
CA THR A 93 -7.87 -22.35 -9.64
C THR A 93 -6.91 -22.05 -8.46
N PRO A 94 -7.09 -22.67 -7.29
CA PRO A 94 -6.15 -22.54 -6.18
C PRO A 94 -4.71 -22.89 -6.59
N ASN A 95 -4.50 -23.97 -7.39
CA ASN A 95 -3.17 -24.35 -7.86
C ASN A 95 -2.56 -23.28 -8.78
N GLN A 96 -3.33 -22.74 -9.73
CA GLN A 96 -2.84 -21.66 -10.60
C GLN A 96 -2.48 -20.41 -9.80
N SER A 97 -3.29 -20.07 -8.77
CA SER A 97 -3.03 -18.93 -7.91
C SER A 97 -1.77 -19.15 -7.07
N SER A 98 -1.54 -20.36 -6.53
CA SER A 98 -0.34 -20.67 -5.74
C SER A 98 0.91 -20.65 -6.61
N ILE A 99 0.89 -21.22 -7.80
CA ILE A 99 1.99 -21.13 -8.76
C ILE A 99 2.28 -19.66 -9.09
N LEU A 100 1.24 -18.85 -9.34
CA LEU A 100 1.40 -17.45 -9.70
C LEU A 100 2.11 -16.65 -8.59
N PHE A 101 1.62 -16.69 -7.34
CA PHE A 101 2.25 -15.90 -6.29
C PHE A 101 3.64 -16.39 -5.91
N VAL A 102 3.89 -17.72 -5.93
CA VAL A 102 5.23 -18.27 -5.68
C VAL A 102 6.21 -17.85 -6.76
N SER A 103 5.81 -17.93 -8.03
CA SER A 103 6.66 -17.49 -9.16
C SER A 103 6.98 -16.00 -9.09
N LEU A 104 6.00 -15.16 -8.75
CA LEU A 104 6.20 -13.73 -8.62
C LEU A 104 7.11 -13.37 -7.42
N PHE A 105 6.99 -14.07 -6.27
CA PHE A 105 7.93 -13.93 -5.16
C PHE A 105 9.35 -14.32 -5.57
N ALA A 106 9.50 -15.47 -6.23
CA ALA A 106 10.80 -15.96 -6.68
C ALA A 106 11.46 -14.99 -7.67
N LEU A 107 10.71 -14.52 -8.68
CA LEU A 107 11.21 -13.56 -9.67
C LEU A 107 11.56 -12.20 -9.03
N GLY A 108 10.72 -11.71 -8.13
CA GLY A 108 10.99 -10.46 -7.41
C GLY A 108 12.25 -10.55 -6.54
N LEU A 109 12.39 -11.65 -5.77
CA LEU A 109 13.59 -11.87 -4.94
C LEU A 109 14.84 -12.08 -5.79
N LEU A 110 14.76 -12.83 -6.90
CA LEU A 110 15.87 -13.03 -7.81
C LEU A 110 16.33 -11.69 -8.42
N LEU A 111 15.40 -10.89 -8.91
CA LEU A 111 15.72 -9.57 -9.47
C LEU A 111 16.32 -8.65 -8.39
N THR A 112 15.81 -8.69 -7.16
CA THR A 112 16.41 -7.97 -6.03
C THR A 112 17.84 -8.44 -5.76
N ALA A 113 18.07 -9.77 -5.69
CA ALA A 113 19.37 -10.34 -5.39
C ALA A 113 20.45 -9.97 -6.41
N VAL A 114 20.09 -9.96 -7.72
CA VAL A 114 21.05 -9.59 -8.78
C VAL A 114 21.26 -8.10 -8.92
N THR A 115 20.32 -7.27 -8.45
CA THR A 115 20.43 -5.82 -8.50
C THR A 115 21.12 -5.26 -7.25
N ASP A 116 20.64 -5.63 -6.08
CA ASP A 116 21.18 -5.24 -4.78
C ASP A 116 20.74 -6.24 -3.70
N TYR A 117 21.61 -7.19 -3.39
CA TYR A 117 21.33 -8.26 -2.42
C TYR A 117 21.09 -7.72 -0.99
N THR A 118 21.56 -6.52 -0.64
CA THR A 118 21.36 -5.93 0.68
C THR A 118 19.88 -5.64 0.96
N LEU A 119 19.07 -5.50 -0.09
CA LEU A 119 17.63 -5.31 -0.01
C LEU A 119 16.86 -6.61 0.32
N LEU A 120 17.48 -7.78 0.18
CA LEU A 120 16.78 -9.06 0.42
C LEU A 120 16.14 -9.13 1.79
N PHE A 121 16.81 -8.61 2.83
CA PHE A 121 16.26 -8.58 4.19
C PHE A 121 14.92 -7.83 4.25
N LEU A 122 14.85 -6.65 3.63
CA LEU A 122 13.63 -5.83 3.60
C LEU A 122 12.52 -6.52 2.79
N PHE A 123 12.88 -7.14 1.66
CA PHE A 123 11.90 -7.87 0.83
C PHE A 123 11.36 -9.12 1.55
N VAL A 124 12.22 -9.87 2.26
CA VAL A 124 11.81 -11.02 3.07
C VAL A 124 10.89 -10.57 4.21
N ALA A 125 11.22 -9.48 4.89
CA ALA A 125 10.34 -8.88 5.91
C ALA A 125 8.99 -8.45 5.31
N TYR A 126 9.00 -7.84 4.11
CA TYR A 126 7.80 -7.42 3.41
C TYR A 126 6.89 -8.59 3.02
N ILE A 127 7.46 -9.66 2.46
CA ILE A 127 6.76 -10.91 2.16
C ILE A 127 6.23 -11.55 3.44
N GLY A 128 7.06 -11.58 4.50
CA GLY A 128 6.68 -12.12 5.82
C GLY A 128 5.45 -11.44 6.41
N VAL A 129 5.40 -10.10 6.35
CA VAL A 129 4.21 -9.32 6.78
C VAL A 129 3.00 -9.67 5.92
N GLY A 130 3.14 -9.76 4.59
CA GLY A 130 2.06 -10.12 3.67
C GLY A 130 1.50 -11.53 3.92
N ILE A 131 2.38 -12.51 4.17
CA ILE A 131 2.00 -13.88 4.54
C ILE A 131 1.29 -13.89 5.90
N ALA A 132 1.89 -13.27 6.92
CA ALA A 132 1.33 -13.21 8.27
C ALA A 132 -0.04 -12.49 8.31
N TYR A 133 -0.24 -11.53 7.41
CA TYR A 133 -1.54 -10.86 7.25
C TYR A 133 -2.64 -11.80 6.78
N SER A 134 -2.35 -12.63 5.75
CA SER A 134 -3.36 -13.40 5.02
C SER A 134 -3.45 -14.87 5.44
N ALA A 135 -2.32 -15.48 5.85
CA ALA A 135 -2.21 -16.93 6.04
C ALA A 135 -2.41 -17.40 7.49
N PRO A 136 -3.14 -18.53 7.70
CA PRO A 136 -3.14 -19.21 9.00
C PRO A 136 -1.74 -19.75 9.34
N PRO A 137 -1.37 -19.94 10.62
CA PRO A 137 -2.17 -19.69 11.82
C PRO A 137 -2.13 -18.22 12.30
N ILE A 138 -1.26 -17.39 11.76
CA ILE A 138 -1.05 -16.01 12.23
C ILE A 138 -2.25 -15.14 11.90
N HIS A 139 -2.62 -15.01 10.63
CA HIS A 139 -3.81 -14.38 10.07
C HIS A 139 -4.15 -13.02 10.72
N PHE A 140 -3.22 -12.06 10.67
CA PHE A 140 -3.37 -10.75 11.32
C PHE A 140 -4.64 -10.01 10.91
N LYS A 141 -5.11 -10.19 9.68
CA LYS A 141 -6.37 -9.63 9.18
C LYS A 141 -7.58 -9.90 10.10
N LYS A 142 -7.59 -11.03 10.82
CA LYS A 142 -8.66 -11.40 11.75
C LYS A 142 -8.44 -10.91 13.18
N ARG A 143 -7.38 -10.13 13.44
CA ARG A 143 -7.00 -9.66 14.76
C ARG A 143 -7.00 -8.13 14.79
N PRO A 144 -7.95 -7.47 15.48
CA PRO A 144 -8.29 -6.05 15.30
C PRO A 144 -7.15 -5.04 15.33
N VAL A 145 -6.13 -5.26 16.21
CA VAL A 145 -4.99 -4.35 16.32
C VAL A 145 -3.86 -4.78 15.41
N LEU A 146 -3.60 -6.10 15.30
CA LEU A 146 -2.55 -6.63 14.44
C LEU A 146 -2.84 -6.42 12.96
N ASP A 147 -4.10 -6.39 12.57
CA ASP A 147 -4.58 -5.95 11.25
C ASP A 147 -4.02 -4.56 10.89
N LEU A 148 -4.23 -3.57 11.77
CA LEU A 148 -3.74 -2.20 11.57
C LEU A 148 -2.21 -2.11 11.55
N LEU A 149 -1.55 -2.81 12.48
CA LEU A 149 -0.09 -2.82 12.55
C LEU A 149 0.53 -3.43 11.29
N ALA A 150 -0.01 -4.56 10.83
CA ALA A 150 0.49 -5.24 9.63
C ALA A 150 0.35 -4.35 8.37
N VAL A 151 -0.77 -3.63 8.22
CA VAL A 151 -0.96 -2.73 7.09
C VAL A 151 -0.09 -1.47 7.21
N GLY A 152 0.03 -0.87 8.39
CA GLY A 152 0.94 0.26 8.61
C GLY A 152 2.39 -0.08 8.27
N MET A 153 2.85 -1.27 8.68
CA MET A 153 4.18 -1.79 8.33
C MET A 153 4.29 -2.14 6.84
N GLY A 154 3.39 -2.98 6.34
CA GLY A 154 3.48 -3.55 5.00
C GLY A 154 3.20 -2.55 3.88
N ALA A 155 2.25 -1.65 4.06
CA ALA A 155 1.86 -0.69 3.02
C ALA A 155 2.49 0.71 3.19
N GLY A 156 2.99 1.03 4.37
CA GLY A 156 3.59 2.33 4.70
C GLY A 156 5.10 2.25 4.87
N ILE A 157 5.56 1.62 5.94
CA ILE A 157 6.97 1.67 6.35
C ILE A 157 7.87 0.89 5.40
N LEU A 158 7.57 -0.38 5.13
CA LEU A 158 8.48 -1.24 4.35
C LEU A 158 8.65 -0.75 2.90
N PRO A 159 7.61 -0.33 2.16
CA PRO A 159 7.80 0.29 0.86
C PRO A 159 8.74 1.49 0.88
N PHE A 160 8.59 2.38 1.88
CA PHE A 160 9.46 3.53 2.06
C PHE A 160 10.93 3.13 2.33
N LEU A 161 11.16 2.18 3.24
CA LEU A 161 12.52 1.70 3.55
C LEU A 161 13.17 0.98 2.37
N ILE A 162 12.40 0.19 1.61
CA ILE A 162 12.89 -0.46 0.38
C ILE A 162 13.32 0.62 -0.63
N GLY A 163 12.50 1.66 -0.82
CA GLY A 163 12.83 2.77 -1.71
C GLY A 163 14.07 3.55 -1.24
N LEU A 164 14.19 3.80 0.05
CA LEU A 164 15.32 4.49 0.65
C LEU A 164 16.63 3.71 0.42
N GLN A 165 16.62 2.40 0.65
CA GLN A 165 17.78 1.55 0.40
C GLN A 165 18.08 1.39 -1.11
N ALA A 166 17.05 1.30 -1.96
CA ALA A 166 17.23 1.19 -3.43
C ALA A 166 18.00 2.38 -4.02
N SER A 167 17.99 3.53 -3.36
CA SER A 167 18.77 4.71 -3.72
C SER A 167 20.10 4.79 -2.96
N ASN A 168 20.56 3.71 -2.31
CA ASN A 168 21.77 3.64 -1.48
C ASN A 168 21.83 4.72 -0.38
N GLN A 169 20.66 5.06 0.19
CA GLN A 169 20.58 6.14 1.18
C GLN A 169 20.68 5.65 2.63
N LEU A 170 20.56 4.34 2.86
CA LEU A 170 20.78 3.67 4.16
C LEU A 170 22.23 3.17 4.25
N THR A 171 23.21 3.97 3.85
CA THR A 171 24.63 3.59 4.04
C THR A 171 24.97 3.59 5.51
N LEU A 172 25.52 2.47 5.98
CA LEU A 172 25.98 2.29 7.37
C LEU A 172 27.37 2.90 7.61
N ASP A 173 27.68 4.03 6.99
CA ASP A 173 28.90 4.74 7.27
C ASP A 173 28.76 5.55 8.57
N TYR A 174 29.08 4.90 9.68
CA TYR A 174 29.01 5.48 11.02
C TYR A 174 30.05 6.55 11.30
N SER A 175 30.99 6.79 10.37
CA SER A 175 32.07 7.75 10.55
C SER A 175 31.63 9.22 10.40
N LEU A 176 30.43 9.47 9.89
CA LEU A 176 29.97 10.80 9.56
C LEU A 176 29.06 11.40 10.66
N PRO A 177 29.37 12.57 11.22
CA PRO A 177 28.58 13.18 12.30
C PRO A 177 27.11 13.43 11.98
N TRP A 178 26.77 13.59 10.70
CA TRP A 178 25.39 13.85 10.23
C TRP A 178 24.56 12.57 10.05
N ILE A 179 25.14 11.37 10.23
CA ILE A 179 24.39 10.12 10.04
C ILE A 179 23.29 9.93 11.06
N TRP A 180 23.51 10.34 12.31
CA TRP A 180 22.49 10.32 13.35
C TRP A 180 21.27 11.16 12.99
N ARG A 181 21.50 12.31 12.34
CA ARG A 181 20.43 13.16 11.85
C ARG A 181 19.61 12.44 10.77
N ARG A 182 20.27 11.77 9.83
CA ARG A 182 19.58 11.00 8.78
C ARG A 182 18.72 9.86 9.34
N TYR A 183 19.20 9.15 10.36
CA TYR A 183 18.38 8.14 11.04
C TYR A 183 17.17 8.76 11.77
N LEU A 184 17.39 9.87 12.44
CA LEU A 184 16.31 10.62 13.07
C LEU A 184 15.28 11.06 12.03
N ASP A 185 15.70 11.71 10.96
CA ASP A 185 14.81 12.18 9.89
C ASP A 185 14.02 11.01 9.27
N THR A 186 14.67 9.87 9.04
CA THR A 186 14.02 8.64 8.57
C THR A 186 12.97 8.14 9.56
N PHE A 187 13.32 8.05 10.84
CA PHE A 187 12.41 7.62 11.90
C PHE A 187 11.18 8.53 11.99
N LEU A 188 11.39 9.83 11.86
CA LEU A 188 10.35 10.84 11.94
C LEU A 188 9.38 10.77 10.74
N CYS A 189 9.86 10.31 9.59
CA CYS A 189 9.01 10.08 8.41
C CYS A 189 8.18 8.81 8.52
N ILE A 190 8.72 7.78 9.16
CA ILE A 190 8.04 6.48 9.32
C ILE A 190 6.71 6.64 10.08
N ILE A 191 6.66 7.45 11.13
CA ILE A 191 5.46 7.60 11.96
C ILE A 191 4.28 8.16 11.16
N PRO A 192 4.41 9.31 10.44
CA PRO A 192 3.32 9.83 9.62
C PRO A 192 2.86 8.86 8.53
N LEU A 193 3.79 8.15 7.87
CA LEU A 193 3.47 7.17 6.83
C LEU A 193 2.68 6.00 7.39
N PHE A 194 3.10 5.50 8.56
CA PHE A 194 2.39 4.46 9.29
C PHE A 194 0.95 4.90 9.63
N LEU A 195 0.80 6.07 10.26
CA LEU A 195 -0.50 6.61 10.66
C LEU A 195 -1.43 6.80 9.44
N PHE A 196 -0.90 7.30 8.34
CA PHE A 196 -1.67 7.48 7.11
C PHE A 196 -2.18 6.15 6.56
N GLN A 197 -1.32 5.13 6.50
CA GLN A 197 -1.73 3.81 6.01
C GLN A 197 -2.74 3.13 6.94
N VAL A 198 -2.56 3.25 8.25
CA VAL A 198 -3.55 2.75 9.20
C VAL A 198 -4.90 3.46 9.02
N ALA A 199 -4.90 4.78 8.85
CA ALA A 199 -6.12 5.55 8.62
C ALA A 199 -6.85 5.12 7.33
N THR A 200 -6.12 5.00 6.22
CA THR A 200 -6.71 4.57 4.94
C THR A 200 -7.23 3.14 5.01
N HIS A 201 -6.54 2.25 5.72
CA HIS A 201 -7.01 0.89 5.94
C HIS A 201 -8.29 0.82 6.76
N ILE A 202 -8.42 1.62 7.83
CA ILE A 202 -9.67 1.71 8.60
C ILE A 202 -10.84 2.13 7.70
N PHE A 203 -10.63 3.10 6.80
CA PHE A 203 -11.67 3.50 5.85
C PHE A 203 -12.05 2.38 4.88
N GLN A 204 -11.07 1.59 4.42
CA GLN A 204 -11.34 0.40 3.60
C GLN A 204 -12.16 -0.64 4.38
N ALA A 205 -11.77 -0.92 5.62
CA ALA A 205 -12.48 -1.86 6.49
C ALA A 205 -13.91 -1.42 6.84
N ILE A 206 -14.20 -0.10 6.90
CA ILE A 206 -15.59 0.39 7.00
C ILE A 206 -16.40 -0.01 5.76
N GLY A 207 -15.80 0.01 4.58
CA GLY A 207 -16.43 -0.47 3.34
C GLY A 207 -16.76 -1.96 3.36
N ASP A 208 -15.91 -2.76 3.98
CA ASP A 208 -16.05 -4.23 4.09
C ASP A 208 -16.86 -4.66 5.33
N TYR A 209 -17.28 -3.74 6.22
CA TYR A 209 -17.88 -4.04 7.53
C TYR A 209 -19.02 -5.06 7.50
N ASP A 210 -19.97 -4.90 6.58
CA ASP A 210 -21.15 -5.74 6.54
C ASP A 210 -20.81 -7.17 6.09
N ALA A 211 -19.84 -7.33 5.18
CA ALA A 211 -19.33 -8.62 4.74
C ALA A 211 -18.52 -9.30 5.86
N ASP A 212 -17.57 -8.58 6.48
CA ASP A 212 -16.73 -9.09 7.57
C ASP A 212 -17.59 -9.56 8.77
N LYS A 213 -18.60 -8.76 9.13
CA LYS A 213 -19.53 -9.11 10.22
C LYS A 213 -20.36 -10.35 9.89
N GLY A 214 -20.84 -10.47 8.64
CA GLY A 214 -21.57 -11.64 8.17
C GLY A 214 -20.74 -12.93 8.23
N GLU A 215 -19.46 -12.84 7.99
CA GLU A 215 -18.50 -13.95 8.04
C GLU A 215 -17.86 -14.19 9.41
N LYS A 216 -18.28 -13.45 10.44
CA LYS A 216 -17.72 -13.50 11.80
C LYS A 216 -16.21 -13.17 11.85
N ILE A 217 -15.73 -12.36 10.92
CA ILE A 217 -14.34 -11.84 10.93
C ILE A 217 -14.29 -10.64 11.87
N THR A 218 -13.45 -10.70 12.90
CA THR A 218 -13.33 -9.65 13.90
C THR A 218 -12.22 -8.67 13.51
N THR A 219 -12.47 -7.83 12.50
CA THR A 219 -11.59 -6.70 12.15
C THR A 219 -11.69 -5.58 13.19
N PHE A 220 -10.79 -4.58 13.13
CA PHE A 220 -10.84 -3.40 14.01
C PHE A 220 -12.22 -2.71 13.92
N VAL A 221 -12.74 -2.53 12.72
CA VAL A 221 -14.03 -1.83 12.51
C VAL A 221 -15.21 -2.67 13.00
N VAL A 222 -15.18 -3.98 12.85
CA VAL A 222 -16.23 -4.87 13.39
C VAL A 222 -16.23 -4.82 14.92
N LYS A 223 -15.06 -4.76 15.55
CA LYS A 223 -14.94 -4.72 17.02
C LYS A 223 -15.40 -3.39 17.62
N TYR A 224 -15.00 -2.27 17.03
CA TYR A 224 -15.20 -0.92 17.63
C TYR A 224 -16.34 -0.13 17.01
N GLY A 225 -16.92 -0.61 15.91
CA GLY A 225 -18.00 0.02 15.16
C GLY A 225 -17.53 1.08 14.15
N LYS A 226 -18.38 1.34 13.13
CA LYS A 226 -18.05 2.23 12.00
C LYS A 226 -17.72 3.66 12.45
N GLU A 227 -18.53 4.23 13.34
CA GLU A 227 -18.39 5.64 13.77
C GLU A 227 -17.10 5.91 14.57
N ARG A 228 -16.82 5.06 15.58
CA ARG A 228 -15.59 5.19 16.38
C ARG A 228 -14.36 4.99 15.53
N SER A 229 -14.38 4.00 14.66
CA SER A 229 -13.28 3.71 13.75
C SER A 229 -13.03 4.86 12.77
N ALA A 230 -14.10 5.47 12.22
CA ALA A 230 -13.98 6.63 11.34
C ALA A 230 -13.35 7.84 12.05
N LYS A 231 -13.74 8.12 13.32
CA LYS A 231 -13.12 9.19 14.12
C LYS A 231 -11.63 8.93 14.35
N ILE A 232 -11.24 7.70 14.70
CA ILE A 232 -9.84 7.32 14.88
C ILE A 232 -9.06 7.49 13.58
N ALA A 233 -9.62 7.07 12.45
CA ALA A 233 -8.98 7.23 11.15
C ALA A 233 -8.79 8.71 10.78
N VAL A 234 -9.74 9.60 11.09
CA VAL A 234 -9.59 11.05 10.90
C VAL A 234 -8.46 11.60 11.78
N ILE A 235 -8.42 11.21 13.06
CA ILE A 235 -7.34 11.64 13.98
C ILE A 235 -5.98 11.20 13.44
N PHE A 236 -5.82 9.95 13.02
CA PHE A 236 -4.57 9.43 12.45
C PHE A 236 -4.20 10.14 11.14
N SER A 237 -5.18 10.46 10.29
CA SER A 237 -4.96 11.25 9.07
C SER A 237 -4.46 12.67 9.41
N LEU A 238 -5.05 13.33 10.40
CA LEU A 238 -4.64 14.66 10.85
C LEU A 238 -3.24 14.62 11.47
N LEU A 239 -2.95 13.65 12.34
CA LEU A 239 -1.63 13.46 12.92
C LEU A 239 -0.56 13.20 11.85
N SER A 240 -0.89 12.42 10.82
CA SER A 240 0.03 12.17 9.70
C SER A 240 0.40 13.44 8.93
N LEU A 241 -0.42 14.48 8.96
CA LEU A 241 -0.13 15.81 8.39
C LEU A 241 0.60 16.72 9.37
N VAL A 242 0.10 16.82 10.59
CA VAL A 242 0.59 17.81 11.58
C VAL A 242 2.00 17.46 12.05
N LEU A 243 2.28 16.19 12.31
CA LEU A 243 3.59 15.75 12.79
C LEU A 243 4.75 16.21 11.89
N PRO A 244 4.72 16.04 10.56
CA PRO A 244 5.77 16.54 9.70
C PRO A 244 5.94 18.04 9.71
N ILE A 245 4.83 18.81 9.82
CA ILE A 245 4.87 20.28 9.86
C ILE A 245 5.54 20.75 11.16
N THR A 246 5.09 20.22 12.31
CA THR A 246 5.67 20.56 13.61
C THR A 246 7.15 20.19 13.69
N TYR A 247 7.50 19.08 13.10
CA TYR A 247 8.87 18.63 12.96
C TYR A 247 9.72 19.61 12.17
N GLY A 248 9.26 19.99 10.96
CA GLY A 248 9.93 20.96 10.12
C GLY A 248 10.12 22.29 10.83
N ALA A 249 9.13 22.75 11.57
CA ALA A 249 9.19 24.01 12.33
C ALA A 249 10.17 23.96 13.51
N ILE A 250 10.26 22.82 14.22
CA ILE A 250 11.08 22.70 15.45
C ILE A 250 12.55 22.42 15.13
N LEU A 251 12.83 21.58 14.15
CA LEU A 251 14.20 21.08 13.88
C LEU A 251 14.95 21.87 12.82
N SER A 252 14.41 23.01 12.34
CA SER A 252 15.06 23.83 11.30
C SER A 252 15.57 22.98 10.12
N PHE A 253 14.65 22.22 9.55
CA PHE A 253 14.97 21.35 8.42
C PHE A 253 15.67 22.12 7.30
N THR A 254 16.59 21.45 6.61
CA THR A 254 17.09 21.93 5.32
C THR A 254 15.88 22.22 4.42
N THR A 255 15.97 23.31 3.65
CA THR A 255 14.90 23.79 2.75
C THR A 255 14.28 22.69 1.90
N GLU A 256 15.07 21.68 1.49
CA GLU A 256 14.62 20.53 0.71
C GLU A 256 13.54 19.70 1.40
N PHE A 257 13.68 19.46 2.70
CA PHE A 257 12.72 18.66 3.47
C PHE A 257 11.36 19.36 3.60
N VAL A 258 11.35 20.67 3.77
CA VAL A 258 10.13 21.47 3.85
C VAL A 258 9.33 21.41 2.52
N TYR A 259 10.01 21.48 1.38
CA TYR A 259 9.35 21.37 0.08
C TYR A 259 8.69 20.01 -0.15
N TRP A 260 9.35 18.92 0.25
CA TRP A 260 8.76 17.58 0.19
C TRP A 260 7.50 17.45 1.03
N TYR A 261 7.49 18.02 2.22
CA TYR A 261 6.32 18.03 3.08
C TYR A 261 5.20 18.91 2.57
N LEU A 262 5.51 20.07 2.00
CA LEU A 262 4.49 20.92 1.35
C LEU A 262 3.83 20.20 0.18
N LEU A 263 4.59 19.44 -0.61
CA LEU A 263 4.05 18.61 -1.67
C LEU A 263 3.15 17.48 -1.11
N LEU A 264 3.59 16.81 -0.03
CA LEU A 264 2.77 15.82 0.68
C LEU A 264 1.48 16.44 1.22
N LEU A 265 1.53 17.65 1.78
CA LEU A 265 0.37 18.38 2.27
C LEU A 265 -0.64 18.68 1.15
N LEU A 266 -0.18 19.15 0.00
CA LEU A 266 -1.03 19.39 -1.18
C LEU A 266 -1.72 18.10 -1.63
N PHE A 267 -1.02 16.97 -1.51
CA PHE A 267 -1.56 15.65 -1.84
C PHE A 267 -2.61 15.16 -0.84
N PHE A 268 -2.33 15.27 0.46
CA PHE A 268 -3.17 14.70 1.51
C PHE A 268 -4.31 15.63 1.94
N ALA A 269 -4.18 16.94 1.82
CA ALA A 269 -5.21 17.88 2.25
C ALA A 269 -6.59 17.64 1.61
N PRO A 270 -6.72 17.47 0.28
CA PRO A 270 -8.01 17.15 -0.34
C PRO A 270 -8.59 15.82 0.15
N LEU A 271 -7.72 14.82 0.33
CA LEU A 271 -8.11 13.51 0.84
C LEU A 271 -8.63 13.63 2.28
N ILE A 272 -7.97 14.37 3.14
CA ILE A 272 -8.39 14.57 4.52
C ILE A 272 -9.71 15.33 4.62
N VAL A 273 -9.89 16.40 3.84
CA VAL A 273 -11.19 17.09 3.75
C VAL A 273 -12.29 16.14 3.31
N TYR A 274 -12.02 15.27 2.36
CA TYR A 274 -12.98 14.27 1.90
C TYR A 274 -13.26 13.21 2.97
N LEU A 275 -12.22 12.75 3.66
CA LEU A 275 -12.32 11.79 4.78
C LEU A 275 -13.09 12.35 5.98
N THR A 276 -12.88 13.63 6.33
CA THR A 276 -13.63 14.28 7.41
C THR A 276 -15.12 14.39 7.09
N ARG A 277 -15.47 14.73 5.84
CA ARG A 277 -16.88 14.74 5.39
C ARG A 277 -17.52 13.36 5.45
N LEU A 278 -16.78 12.32 5.09
CA LEU A 278 -17.29 10.94 5.13
C LEU A 278 -17.39 10.38 6.54
N SER A 279 -16.55 10.82 7.47
CA SER A 279 -16.59 10.39 8.88
C SER A 279 -17.89 10.83 9.57
N ALA A 280 -18.56 11.86 9.07
CA ALA A 280 -19.87 12.29 9.55
C ALA A 280 -20.97 11.29 9.21
N ASN A 281 -20.82 10.50 8.13
CA ASN A 281 -21.75 9.44 7.74
C ASN A 281 -21.00 8.24 7.14
N PRO A 282 -20.40 7.38 7.98
CA PRO A 282 -19.50 6.30 7.55
C PRO A 282 -20.27 5.07 7.05
N THR A 283 -20.96 5.22 5.92
CA THR A 283 -21.66 4.10 5.26
C THR A 283 -20.70 3.32 4.36
N SER A 284 -20.93 2.00 4.20
CA SER A 284 -20.16 1.15 3.26
C SER A 284 -20.25 1.68 1.82
N GLN A 285 -21.38 2.29 1.44
CA GLN A 285 -21.56 2.88 0.11
C GLN A 285 -20.68 4.12 -0.11
N ASN A 286 -20.60 5.02 0.89
CA ASN A 286 -19.75 6.20 0.83
C ASN A 286 -18.27 5.82 0.75
N MET A 287 -17.84 4.81 1.53
CA MET A 287 -16.48 4.29 1.47
C MET A 287 -16.16 3.65 0.12
N SER A 288 -17.06 2.87 -0.44
CA SER A 288 -16.88 2.30 -1.78
C SER A 288 -16.72 3.38 -2.86
N ARG A 289 -17.47 4.49 -2.77
CA ARG A 289 -17.31 5.64 -3.68
C ARG A 289 -15.96 6.31 -3.50
N LEU A 290 -15.52 6.54 -2.25
CA LEU A 290 -14.22 7.10 -1.93
C LEU A 290 -13.09 6.28 -2.56
N LEU A 291 -13.09 4.97 -2.35
CA LEU A 291 -12.07 4.08 -2.88
C LEU A 291 -12.03 4.10 -4.41
N LYS A 292 -13.18 4.14 -5.08
CA LYS A 292 -13.23 4.24 -6.55
C LYS A 292 -12.64 5.56 -7.06
N VAL A 293 -12.93 6.67 -6.39
CA VAL A 293 -12.37 7.99 -6.73
C VAL A 293 -10.87 8.00 -6.45
N SER A 294 -10.45 7.56 -5.27
CA SER A 294 -9.03 7.46 -4.89
C SER A 294 -8.22 6.64 -5.90
N HIS A 295 -8.69 5.44 -6.26
CA HIS A 295 -8.00 4.57 -7.22
C HIS A 295 -7.87 5.18 -8.63
N ARG A 296 -8.75 6.10 -9.02
CA ARG A 296 -8.65 6.78 -10.33
C ARG A 296 -7.64 7.93 -10.32
N PHE A 297 -7.61 8.69 -9.24
CA PHE A 297 -6.80 9.92 -9.16
C PHE A 297 -5.41 9.68 -8.57
N THR A 298 -5.24 8.69 -7.69
CA THR A 298 -3.96 8.41 -7.07
C THR A 298 -2.80 8.25 -8.06
N PRO A 299 -2.91 7.48 -9.17
CA PRO A 299 -1.81 7.31 -10.12
C PRO A 299 -1.38 8.63 -10.78
N ILE A 300 -2.34 9.47 -11.16
CA ILE A 300 -2.07 10.76 -11.80
C ILE A 300 -1.38 11.70 -10.82
N LEU A 301 -1.91 11.75 -9.60
CA LEU A 301 -1.38 12.59 -8.54
C LEU A 301 0.04 12.16 -8.13
N LEU A 302 0.31 10.84 -8.09
CA LEU A 302 1.64 10.29 -7.85
C LEU A 302 2.64 10.70 -8.94
N LEU A 303 2.25 10.62 -10.19
CA LEU A 303 3.09 11.04 -11.30
C LEU A 303 3.41 12.54 -11.22
N VAL A 304 2.41 13.38 -10.97
CA VAL A 304 2.58 14.83 -10.82
C VAL A 304 3.54 15.14 -9.66
N LEU A 305 3.36 14.50 -8.51
CA LEU A 305 4.25 14.69 -7.36
C LEU A 305 5.68 14.26 -7.66
N TYR A 306 5.85 13.11 -8.32
CA TYR A 306 7.17 12.62 -8.68
C TYR A 306 7.89 13.57 -9.65
N LEU A 307 7.16 14.10 -10.65
CA LEU A 307 7.69 15.09 -11.58
C LEU A 307 8.01 16.41 -10.88
N CYS A 308 7.14 16.92 -10.02
CA CYS A 308 7.40 18.14 -9.24
C CYS A 308 8.65 17.97 -8.34
N ALA A 309 8.78 16.82 -7.70
CA ALA A 309 9.92 16.49 -6.89
C ALA A 309 11.23 16.47 -7.69
N LEU A 310 11.21 15.86 -8.87
CA LEU A 310 12.36 15.82 -9.76
C LEU A 310 12.75 17.22 -10.24
N ILE A 311 11.76 18.03 -10.65
CA ILE A 311 11.97 19.42 -11.12
C ILE A 311 12.55 20.27 -9.99
N LEU A 312 11.97 20.25 -8.79
CA LEU A 312 12.49 21.02 -7.66
C LEU A 312 13.94 20.66 -7.34
N ARG A 313 14.31 19.38 -7.43
CA ARG A 313 15.68 18.95 -7.20
C ARG A 313 16.68 19.38 -8.29
N VAL A 314 16.22 19.48 -9.52
CA VAL A 314 17.06 19.98 -10.63
C VAL A 314 17.22 21.49 -10.55
N CYS A 315 16.17 22.22 -10.13
CA CYS A 315 16.20 23.67 -10.05
C CYS A 315 16.85 24.24 -8.80
N LEU A 316 16.93 23.44 -7.70
CA LEU A 316 17.53 23.86 -6.43
C LEU A 316 19.02 23.45 -6.27
N LYS A 317 19.61 22.80 -7.28
CA LYS A 317 21.06 22.60 -7.43
C LYS A 317 21.70 23.73 -8.20
#